data_fffdf432b352e7083e15553cfb7561bc
#
_entry.id   fffdf432b352e7083e15553cfb7561bc
#
_cell.length_a   1.000
_cell.length_b   1.000
_cell.length_c   1.000
_cell.angle_alpha   90.00
_cell.angle_beta   90.00
_cell.angle_gamma   90.00
#
_symmetry.space_group_name_H-M   'P 1'
#
loop_
_entity.id
_entity.type
_entity.pdbx_description
1 polymer ?
#
loop_
_entity_poly.entity_id
_entity_poly.type
_entity_poly.pdbx_seq_one_letter_code
_entity_poly.pdbx_strand_id
1 'polypeptide(L)'
;MGSTGTDPLVSIIVVSFNTREMTLECLRSVVAETTVPFELIVIDNASTDGSAAAIAAEFPDIMLMAETDNHGFARANNIAATQARGAYVLLLNPDTVVLDGAIDVLMDFAAQTPWAKIWGGRTLYGDRSPNPASCWGRMTLWNTFCRTAGLTGVFAGSEFFNGEAYGGWDRMTRRQVDIVSGCFFLIPRDLWQALGGFDLSFVMYGEEADLCLRAARDHQAAPEVTPEAVIVHYGGASETVRSDMMVRLLKAKITLIDRHFPTWQRPLARGLFKLWPLSRRVASAVLRSGAASVWGEIWARRDEWQCGYPTIVATKEAQA
;
A
#
# COMPACT_ATOMS: atom_id res chain seq x y z
N MET A 1 -0.60 -28.64 7.46
CA MET A 1 -1.95 -29.00 7.95
C MET A 1 -2.92 -28.10 7.21
N GLY A 2 -3.42 -28.62 6.10
CA GLY A 2 -4.28 -27.86 5.20
C GLY A 2 -5.71 -28.39 5.26
N SER A 3 -6.63 -27.59 4.84
CA SER A 3 -7.95 -27.95 4.33
C SER A 3 -8.76 -28.94 5.19
N THR A 4 -9.24 -28.47 6.31
CA THR A 4 -10.54 -28.94 6.81
C THR A 4 -11.57 -28.43 5.80
N GLY A 5 -12.49 -29.28 5.32
CA GLY A 5 -13.46 -29.02 4.25
C GLY A 5 -14.48 -27.89 4.47
N THR A 6 -14.08 -26.81 5.11
CA THR A 6 -14.82 -25.55 5.26
C THR A 6 -14.23 -24.54 4.29
N ASP A 7 -15.05 -23.80 3.58
CA ASP A 7 -14.62 -22.69 2.74
C ASP A 7 -13.76 -21.72 3.56
N PRO A 8 -12.66 -21.19 2.99
CA PRO A 8 -11.81 -20.25 3.71
C PRO A 8 -12.59 -18.97 4.04
N LEU A 9 -12.35 -18.42 5.23
CA LEU A 9 -12.92 -17.13 5.62
C LEU A 9 -12.14 -15.98 4.94
N VAL A 10 -10.81 -16.12 4.85
CA VAL A 10 -9.92 -15.12 4.27
C VAL A 10 -8.95 -15.76 3.27
N SER A 11 -8.79 -15.10 2.11
CA SER A 11 -7.74 -15.40 1.13
C SER A 11 -6.60 -14.42 1.37
N ILE A 12 -5.45 -14.92 1.83
CA ILE A 12 -4.26 -14.14 2.10
C ILE A 12 -3.42 -14.15 0.83
N ILE A 13 -3.16 -12.96 0.26
CA ILE A 13 -2.42 -12.77 -0.98
C ILE A 13 -1.06 -12.17 -0.67
N VAL A 14 0.01 -12.83 -1.11
CA VAL A 14 1.40 -12.36 -1.00
C VAL A 14 2.02 -12.26 -2.39
N VAL A 15 2.48 -11.06 -2.75
CA VAL A 15 3.21 -10.82 -4.01
C VAL A 15 4.70 -10.77 -3.72
N SER A 16 5.46 -11.75 -4.23
CA SER A 16 6.91 -11.85 -4.05
C SER A 16 7.66 -11.44 -5.31
N PHE A 17 8.74 -10.66 -5.16
CA PHE A 17 9.69 -10.36 -6.24
C PHE A 17 11.09 -10.16 -5.69
N ASN A 18 11.98 -11.15 -5.90
CA ASN A 18 13.37 -11.14 -5.44
C ASN A 18 13.53 -10.85 -3.92
N THR A 19 12.65 -11.46 -3.11
CA THR A 19 12.61 -11.31 -1.65
C THR A 19 12.54 -12.66 -0.94
N ARG A 20 13.25 -13.68 -1.45
CA ARG A 20 13.16 -15.08 -1.03
C ARG A 20 13.09 -15.26 0.49
N GLU A 21 14.09 -14.81 1.23
CA GLU A 21 14.17 -15.08 2.67
C GLU A 21 13.06 -14.37 3.45
N MET A 22 12.75 -13.12 3.08
CA MET A 22 11.65 -12.35 3.69
C MET A 22 10.30 -12.99 3.39
N THR A 23 10.08 -13.42 2.14
CA THR A 23 8.83 -14.11 1.78
C THR A 23 8.65 -15.38 2.58
N LEU A 24 9.69 -16.22 2.73
CA LEU A 24 9.62 -17.44 3.55
C LEU A 24 9.33 -17.11 5.02
N GLU A 25 9.96 -16.08 5.58
CA GLU A 25 9.70 -15.63 6.96
C GLU A 25 8.23 -15.15 7.10
N CYS A 26 7.74 -14.37 6.15
CA CYS A 26 6.35 -13.93 6.10
C CYS A 26 5.39 -15.13 6.11
N LEU A 27 5.57 -16.08 5.19
CA LEU A 27 4.69 -17.26 5.08
C LEU A 27 4.72 -18.13 6.34
N ARG A 28 5.92 -18.33 6.96
CA ARG A 28 6.04 -19.03 8.25
C ARG A 28 5.23 -18.33 9.34
N SER A 29 5.31 -17.01 9.42
CA SER A 29 4.57 -16.23 10.41
C SER A 29 3.06 -16.31 10.19
N VAL A 30 2.59 -16.26 8.93
CA VAL A 30 1.17 -16.44 8.61
C VAL A 30 0.68 -17.81 9.10
N VAL A 31 1.40 -18.88 8.76
CA VAL A 31 1.01 -20.25 9.14
C VAL A 31 1.05 -20.47 10.65
N ALA A 32 2.01 -19.87 11.34
CA ALA A 32 2.17 -20.01 12.79
C ALA A 32 1.15 -19.21 13.60
N GLU A 33 0.77 -18.02 13.13
CA GLU A 33 0.02 -17.02 13.89
C GLU A 33 -1.44 -16.87 13.46
N THR A 34 -1.93 -17.67 12.49
CA THR A 34 -3.31 -17.55 11.98
C THR A 34 -4.13 -18.79 12.31
N THR A 35 -5.25 -18.62 12.99
CA THR A 35 -6.15 -19.73 13.39
C THR A 35 -7.49 -19.72 12.65
N VAL A 36 -7.99 -18.57 12.18
CA VAL A 36 -9.19 -18.51 11.33
C VAL A 36 -8.99 -19.33 10.06
N PRO A 37 -10.04 -19.93 9.47
CA PRO A 37 -9.94 -20.64 8.21
C PRO A 37 -9.40 -19.73 7.11
N PHE A 38 -8.24 -20.03 6.55
CA PHE A 38 -7.62 -19.26 5.48
C PHE A 38 -7.13 -20.12 4.33
N GLU A 39 -6.96 -19.49 3.19
CA GLU A 39 -6.11 -19.99 2.10
C GLU A 39 -4.98 -19.00 1.85
N LEU A 40 -3.85 -19.51 1.43
CA LEU A 40 -2.67 -18.70 1.13
C LEU A 40 -2.38 -18.77 -0.36
N ILE A 41 -2.41 -17.62 -1.01
CA ILE A 41 -2.17 -17.45 -2.44
C ILE A 41 -0.90 -16.61 -2.59
N VAL A 42 0.14 -17.22 -3.13
CA VAL A 42 1.43 -16.53 -3.37
C VAL A 42 1.63 -16.40 -4.86
N ILE A 43 1.90 -15.18 -5.33
CA ILE A 43 2.33 -14.93 -6.70
C ILE A 43 3.81 -14.55 -6.69
N ASP A 44 4.64 -15.41 -7.26
CA ASP A 44 6.03 -15.09 -7.54
C ASP A 44 6.11 -14.34 -8.87
N ASN A 45 6.40 -13.06 -8.77
CA ASN A 45 6.29 -12.10 -9.87
C ASN A 45 7.56 -12.07 -10.74
N ALA A 46 7.98 -13.25 -11.24
CA ALA A 46 9.19 -13.51 -12.02
C ALA A 46 10.50 -13.26 -11.23
N SER A 47 10.61 -13.80 -10.02
CA SER A 47 11.84 -13.75 -9.24
C SER A 47 12.97 -14.58 -9.87
N THR A 48 14.21 -14.09 -9.73
CA THR A 48 15.42 -14.75 -10.21
C THR A 48 16.32 -15.28 -9.09
N ASP A 49 15.92 -15.07 -7.82
CA ASP A 49 16.65 -15.45 -6.61
C ASP A 49 16.30 -16.86 -6.08
N GLY A 50 15.47 -17.62 -6.82
CA GLY A 50 15.02 -18.94 -6.43
C GLY A 50 13.81 -18.93 -5.47
N SER A 51 13.11 -17.80 -5.31
CA SER A 51 11.91 -17.66 -4.48
C SER A 51 10.87 -18.72 -4.79
N ALA A 52 10.44 -18.87 -6.05
CA ALA A 52 9.38 -19.80 -6.43
C ALA A 52 9.71 -21.26 -6.03
N ALA A 53 10.93 -21.71 -6.29
CA ALA A 53 11.35 -23.07 -5.95
C ALA A 53 11.41 -23.29 -4.42
N ALA A 54 11.89 -22.31 -3.67
CA ALA A 54 11.96 -22.37 -2.22
C ALA A 54 10.58 -22.39 -1.57
N ILE A 55 9.66 -21.55 -2.06
CA ILE A 55 8.26 -21.50 -1.59
C ILE A 55 7.57 -22.84 -1.87
N ALA A 56 7.68 -23.38 -3.10
CA ALA A 56 7.09 -24.66 -3.45
C ALA A 56 7.62 -25.84 -2.59
N ALA A 57 8.91 -25.80 -2.23
CA ALA A 57 9.54 -26.85 -1.43
C ALA A 57 9.07 -26.79 0.04
N GLU A 58 8.92 -25.60 0.61
CA GLU A 58 8.58 -25.43 2.04
C GLU A 58 7.07 -25.44 2.28
N PHE A 59 6.27 -24.96 1.31
CA PHE A 59 4.82 -24.82 1.44
C PHE A 59 4.10 -25.53 0.26
N PRO A 60 4.12 -26.87 0.18
CA PRO A 60 3.56 -27.60 -0.96
C PRO A 60 2.04 -27.51 -1.08
N ASP A 61 1.35 -27.14 0.00
CA ASP A 61 -0.13 -27.09 0.06
C ASP A 61 -0.73 -25.73 -0.26
N ILE A 62 0.09 -24.69 -0.49
CA ILE A 62 -0.39 -23.35 -0.84
C ILE A 62 -0.61 -23.20 -2.34
N MET A 63 -1.41 -22.22 -2.73
CA MET A 63 -1.53 -21.85 -4.13
C MET A 63 -0.35 -20.95 -4.52
N LEU A 64 0.64 -21.51 -5.24
CA LEU A 64 1.75 -20.76 -5.80
C LEU A 64 1.54 -20.52 -7.29
N MET A 65 1.56 -19.25 -7.69
CA MET A 65 1.52 -18.79 -9.07
C MET A 65 2.92 -18.26 -9.43
N ALA A 66 3.70 -19.03 -10.19
CA ALA A 66 5.03 -18.62 -10.62
C ALA A 66 4.93 -17.97 -12.01
N GLU A 67 5.03 -16.66 -12.07
CA GLU A 67 4.92 -15.89 -13.29
C GLU A 67 6.26 -15.81 -14.04
N THR A 68 6.19 -15.64 -15.35
CA THR A 68 7.39 -15.48 -16.22
C THR A 68 7.76 -14.00 -16.41
N ASP A 69 6.82 -13.10 -16.14
CA ASP A 69 6.97 -11.66 -16.29
C ASP A 69 6.63 -10.94 -15.01
N ASN A 70 7.33 -9.85 -14.71
CA ASN A 70 7.01 -9.00 -13.59
C ASN A 70 5.84 -8.06 -13.93
N HIS A 71 4.66 -8.36 -13.41
CA HIS A 71 3.43 -7.61 -13.61
C HIS A 71 3.34 -6.32 -12.77
N GLY A 72 4.27 -6.10 -11.84
CA GLY A 72 4.17 -5.05 -10.81
C GLY A 72 3.15 -5.40 -9.73
N PHE A 73 3.07 -4.56 -8.69
CA PHE A 73 2.28 -4.86 -7.48
C PHE A 73 0.78 -4.92 -7.75
N ALA A 74 0.23 -3.89 -8.40
CA ALA A 74 -1.21 -3.79 -8.62
C ALA A 74 -1.77 -4.95 -9.45
N ARG A 75 -1.14 -5.25 -10.59
CA ARG A 75 -1.62 -6.31 -11.49
C ARG A 75 -1.43 -7.70 -10.88
N ALA A 76 -0.31 -7.95 -10.20
CA ALA A 76 -0.07 -9.23 -9.54
C ALA A 76 -1.13 -9.50 -8.46
N ASN A 77 -1.48 -8.51 -7.63
CA ASN A 77 -2.58 -8.64 -6.66
C ASN A 77 -3.92 -8.89 -7.35
N ASN A 78 -4.23 -8.19 -8.44
CA ASN A 78 -5.46 -8.42 -9.18
C ASN A 78 -5.53 -9.85 -9.75
N ILE A 79 -4.43 -10.36 -10.31
CA ILE A 79 -4.34 -11.74 -10.82
C ILE A 79 -4.58 -12.73 -9.68
N ALA A 80 -3.85 -12.61 -8.57
CA ALA A 80 -3.98 -13.50 -7.42
C ALA A 80 -5.40 -13.46 -6.82
N ALA A 81 -6.02 -12.28 -6.75
CA ALA A 81 -7.38 -12.10 -6.23
C ALA A 81 -8.46 -12.81 -7.08
N THR A 82 -8.21 -13.13 -8.36
CA THR A 82 -9.13 -13.92 -9.17
C THR A 82 -9.26 -15.36 -8.66
N GLN A 83 -8.26 -15.86 -7.95
CA GLN A 83 -8.23 -17.20 -7.37
C GLN A 83 -8.79 -17.25 -5.94
N ALA A 84 -9.05 -16.08 -5.33
CA ALA A 84 -9.54 -15.98 -3.97
C ALA A 84 -10.94 -16.57 -3.82
N ARG A 85 -11.11 -17.46 -2.83
CA ARG A 85 -12.38 -18.10 -2.47
C ARG A 85 -12.94 -17.59 -1.16
N GLY A 86 -12.09 -17.03 -0.29
CA GLY A 86 -12.46 -16.46 1.00
C GLY A 86 -13.51 -15.36 0.88
N ALA A 87 -14.30 -15.15 1.92
CA ALA A 87 -15.23 -14.04 2.00
C ALA A 87 -14.48 -12.68 2.03
N TYR A 88 -13.25 -12.69 2.51
CA TYR A 88 -12.35 -11.54 2.56
C TYR A 88 -11.07 -11.81 1.77
N VAL A 89 -10.49 -10.75 1.25
CA VAL A 89 -9.14 -10.71 0.67
C VAL A 89 -8.24 -9.91 1.63
N LEU A 90 -7.13 -10.50 2.04
CA LEU A 90 -6.08 -9.83 2.79
C LEU A 90 -4.84 -9.71 1.92
N LEU A 91 -4.45 -8.49 1.56
CA LEU A 91 -3.16 -8.24 0.93
C LEU A 91 -2.12 -8.14 2.02
N LEU A 92 -1.02 -8.87 1.87
CA LEU A 92 0.09 -8.89 2.80
C LEU A 92 1.41 -8.79 2.02
N ASN A 93 2.26 -7.83 2.38
CA ASN A 93 3.56 -7.70 1.72
C ASN A 93 4.51 -8.85 2.09
N PRO A 94 5.41 -9.25 1.18
CA PRO A 94 6.34 -10.35 1.40
C PRO A 94 7.43 -10.02 2.43
N ASP A 95 7.65 -8.74 2.75
CA ASP A 95 8.60 -8.23 3.73
C ASP A 95 7.93 -7.89 5.07
N THR A 96 6.92 -8.71 5.45
CA THR A 96 6.20 -8.56 6.73
C THR A 96 6.34 -9.79 7.61
N VAL A 97 6.16 -9.62 8.91
CA VAL A 97 6.03 -10.71 9.88
C VAL A 97 4.77 -10.49 10.70
N VAL A 98 3.87 -11.46 10.68
CA VAL A 98 2.63 -11.46 11.47
C VAL A 98 2.98 -11.74 12.93
N LEU A 99 2.43 -10.98 13.87
CA LEU A 99 2.70 -11.11 15.30
C LEU A 99 1.39 -11.36 16.06
N ASP A 100 1.49 -12.17 17.11
CA ASP A 100 0.45 -12.32 18.14
C ASP A 100 -0.99 -12.50 17.58
N GLY A 101 -1.15 -13.32 16.55
CA GLY A 101 -2.45 -13.57 15.96
C GLY A 101 -3.07 -12.38 15.21
N ALA A 102 -2.24 -11.47 14.65
CA ALA A 102 -2.71 -10.21 14.07
C ALA A 102 -3.77 -10.36 12.99
N ILE A 103 -3.76 -11.46 12.22
CA ILE A 103 -4.80 -11.72 11.20
C ILE A 103 -6.13 -12.05 11.86
N ASP A 104 -6.13 -12.89 12.89
CA ASP A 104 -7.34 -13.24 13.64
C ASP A 104 -7.93 -11.99 14.32
N VAL A 105 -7.09 -11.18 14.95
CA VAL A 105 -7.47 -9.89 15.54
C VAL A 105 -8.07 -8.94 14.50
N LEU A 106 -7.49 -8.89 13.30
CA LEU A 106 -8.01 -8.04 12.22
C LEU A 106 -9.37 -8.54 11.70
N MET A 107 -9.57 -9.85 11.63
CA MET A 107 -10.86 -10.45 11.25
C MET A 107 -11.94 -10.16 12.29
N ASP A 108 -11.62 -10.28 13.59
CA ASP A 108 -12.53 -9.93 14.68
C ASP A 108 -12.89 -8.44 14.66
N PHE A 109 -11.90 -7.57 14.38
CA PHE A 109 -12.13 -6.14 14.23
C PHE A 109 -13.05 -5.84 13.05
N ALA A 110 -12.86 -6.51 11.92
CA ALA A 110 -13.73 -6.37 10.76
C ALA A 110 -15.18 -6.78 11.05
N ALA A 111 -15.38 -7.86 11.80
CA ALA A 111 -16.71 -8.29 12.23
C ALA A 111 -17.39 -7.27 13.16
N GLN A 112 -16.64 -6.55 14.00
CA GLN A 112 -17.14 -5.52 14.90
C GLN A 112 -17.44 -4.19 14.21
N THR A 113 -16.80 -3.90 13.07
CA THR A 113 -16.88 -2.62 12.36
C THR A 113 -17.22 -2.77 10.86
N PRO A 114 -18.34 -3.46 10.52
CA PRO A 114 -18.67 -3.81 9.13
C PRO A 114 -18.87 -2.58 8.20
N TRP A 115 -19.17 -1.41 8.76
CA TRP A 115 -19.29 -0.16 8.00
C TRP A 115 -17.94 0.32 7.44
N ALA A 116 -16.82 -0.07 8.05
CA ALA A 116 -15.48 0.35 7.62
C ALA A 116 -15.14 -0.18 6.23
N LYS A 117 -15.52 -1.43 5.93
CA LYS A 117 -15.34 -2.13 4.64
C LYS A 117 -13.90 -2.29 4.17
N ILE A 118 -12.95 -1.62 4.78
CA ILE A 118 -11.51 -1.76 4.59
C ILE A 118 -10.84 -1.62 5.94
N TRP A 119 -9.97 -2.55 6.28
CA TRP A 119 -9.32 -2.59 7.58
C TRP A 119 -7.82 -2.80 7.45
N GLY A 120 -7.09 -2.23 8.39
CA GLY A 120 -5.66 -2.43 8.55
C GLY A 120 -5.25 -2.50 10.01
N GLY A 121 -4.00 -2.89 10.21
CA GLY A 121 -3.40 -2.97 11.54
C GLY A 121 -2.32 -1.91 11.74
N ARG A 122 -1.56 -2.10 12.81
CA ARG A 122 -0.38 -1.32 13.17
C ARG A 122 0.86 -1.99 12.61
N THR A 123 1.77 -1.20 12.05
CA THR A 123 3.07 -1.66 11.56
C THR A 123 4.19 -1.25 12.49
N LEU A 124 5.20 -2.10 12.62
CA LEU A 124 6.46 -1.86 13.30
C LEU A 124 7.62 -2.00 12.32
N TYR A 125 8.72 -1.31 12.55
CA TYR A 125 9.99 -1.58 11.87
C TYR A 125 10.61 -2.91 12.37
N GLY A 126 11.66 -3.39 11.71
CA GLY A 126 12.37 -4.62 12.13
C GLY A 126 12.96 -4.56 13.54
N ASP A 127 13.29 -3.38 14.05
CA ASP A 127 13.70 -3.15 15.43
C ASP A 127 12.52 -3.02 16.42
N ARG A 128 11.30 -3.26 15.96
CA ARG A 128 10.04 -3.13 16.67
C ARG A 128 9.66 -1.71 17.10
N SER A 129 10.35 -0.70 16.64
CA SER A 129 9.92 0.69 16.78
C SER A 129 8.67 0.98 15.91
N PRO A 130 7.81 1.96 16.30
CA PRO A 130 6.60 2.28 15.54
C PRO A 130 6.90 2.70 14.10
N ASN A 131 6.28 2.02 13.13
CA ASN A 131 6.32 2.39 11.72
C ASN A 131 5.03 3.11 11.35
N PRO A 132 5.05 4.39 10.93
CA PRO A 132 3.83 5.13 10.62
C PRO A 132 3.20 4.76 9.27
N ALA A 133 3.78 3.83 8.51
CA ALA A 133 3.36 3.52 7.15
C ALA A 133 2.12 2.60 7.05
N SER A 134 1.37 2.39 8.15
CA SER A 134 0.16 1.58 8.17
C SER A 134 -1.04 2.24 7.48
N CYS A 135 -1.09 3.57 7.48
CA CYS A 135 -2.24 4.31 6.95
C CYS A 135 -1.90 5.79 6.70
N TRP A 136 -2.75 6.46 5.92
CA TRP A 136 -2.58 7.84 5.50
C TRP A 136 -3.91 8.59 5.47
N GLY A 137 -3.85 9.89 5.65
CA GLY A 137 -4.92 10.80 5.27
C GLY A 137 -4.91 11.09 3.77
N ARG A 138 -6.06 11.37 3.20
CA ARG A 138 -6.16 11.77 1.80
C ARG A 138 -5.46 13.11 1.54
N MET A 139 -4.95 13.28 0.35
CA MET A 139 -4.44 14.56 -0.11
C MET A 139 -5.57 15.59 -0.20
N THR A 140 -5.31 16.79 0.33
CA THR A 140 -6.18 17.96 0.18
C THR A 140 -5.37 19.14 -0.34
N LEU A 141 -6.06 20.18 -0.80
CA LEU A 141 -5.38 21.40 -1.24
C LEU A 141 -4.57 22.03 -0.10
N TRP A 142 -5.10 21.99 1.12
CA TRP A 142 -4.41 22.47 2.32
C TRP A 142 -3.15 21.67 2.64
N ASN A 143 -3.25 20.34 2.67
CA ASN A 143 -2.09 19.47 2.92
C ASN A 143 -1.01 19.66 1.85
N THR A 144 -1.42 19.83 0.59
CA THR A 144 -0.49 20.09 -0.53
C THR A 144 0.21 21.43 -0.35
N PHE A 145 -0.49 22.48 0.05
CA PHE A 145 0.09 23.77 0.39
C PHE A 145 1.07 23.67 1.56
N CYS A 146 0.65 23.06 2.69
CA CYS A 146 1.51 22.87 3.86
C CYS A 146 2.80 22.13 3.53
N ARG A 147 2.71 21.10 2.71
CA ARG A 147 3.88 20.31 2.25
C ARG A 147 4.82 21.17 1.40
N THR A 148 4.28 21.92 0.45
CA THR A 148 5.05 22.81 -0.45
C THR A 148 5.75 23.93 0.33
N ALA A 149 5.04 24.56 1.25
CA ALA A 149 5.56 25.63 2.10
C ALA A 149 6.51 25.13 3.21
N GLY A 150 6.64 23.81 3.40
CA GLY A 150 7.49 23.24 4.45
C GLY A 150 6.85 23.17 5.83
N LEU A 151 5.59 23.59 5.98
CA LEU A 151 4.88 23.62 7.27
C LEU A 151 4.71 22.22 7.86
N THR A 152 4.56 21.17 7.02
CA THR A 152 4.53 19.78 7.48
C THR A 152 5.78 19.34 8.22
N GLY A 153 6.95 19.90 7.88
CA GLY A 153 8.20 19.59 8.57
C GLY A 153 8.35 20.39 9.88
N VAL A 154 7.97 21.66 9.85
CA VAL A 154 8.04 22.55 11.04
C VAL A 154 7.04 22.11 12.11
N PHE A 155 5.83 21.72 11.70
CA PHE A 155 4.73 21.31 12.56
C PHE A 155 4.38 19.84 12.39
N ALA A 156 5.39 18.97 12.39
CA ALA A 156 5.23 17.54 12.09
C ALA A 156 4.23 16.83 13.03
N GLY A 157 4.15 17.25 14.29
CA GLY A 157 3.21 16.73 15.30
C GLY A 157 1.80 17.35 15.23
N SER A 158 1.49 18.20 14.25
CA SER A 158 0.16 18.83 14.13
C SER A 158 -0.64 18.19 13.00
N GLU A 159 -1.78 17.62 13.31
CA GLU A 159 -2.68 17.09 12.27
C GLU A 159 -3.17 18.18 11.32
N PHE A 160 -3.36 19.42 11.79
CA PHE A 160 -3.77 20.53 10.95
C PHE A 160 -2.74 20.86 9.84
N PHE A 161 -1.44 20.83 10.16
CA PHE A 161 -0.37 21.12 9.19
C PHE A 161 0.19 19.88 8.52
N ASN A 162 -0.01 18.69 9.10
CA ASN A 162 0.50 17.42 8.61
C ASN A 162 -0.60 16.34 8.60
N GLY A 163 -1.76 16.68 8.06
CA GLY A 163 -2.94 15.82 8.07
C GLY A 163 -2.80 14.54 7.26
N GLU A 164 -2.02 14.56 6.17
CA GLU A 164 -1.77 13.35 5.36
C GLU A 164 -1.02 12.27 6.16
N ALA A 165 -0.17 12.66 7.10
CA ALA A 165 0.54 11.73 7.98
C ALA A 165 -0.16 11.54 9.35
N TYR A 166 -1.33 12.16 9.58
CA TYR A 166 -2.00 12.21 10.88
C TYR A 166 -1.04 12.67 12.00
N GLY A 167 -0.42 13.85 11.80
CA GLY A 167 0.60 14.36 12.71
C GLY A 167 0.14 14.38 14.16
N GLY A 168 0.99 13.88 15.07
CA GLY A 168 0.71 13.77 16.50
C GLY A 168 -0.06 12.52 16.94
N TRP A 169 -0.57 11.70 16.01
CA TRP A 169 -1.17 10.43 16.38
C TRP A 169 -0.12 9.29 16.39
N ASP A 170 -0.02 8.61 17.52
CA ASP A 170 0.95 7.54 17.77
C ASP A 170 0.53 6.15 17.26
N ARG A 171 -0.67 6.05 16.67
CA ARG A 171 -1.28 4.80 16.17
C ARG A 171 -1.55 3.76 17.25
N MET A 172 -1.74 4.20 18.50
CA MET A 172 -2.07 3.34 19.65
C MET A 172 -3.57 3.29 19.96
N THR A 173 -4.39 3.88 19.12
CA THR A 173 -5.86 3.87 19.24
C THR A 173 -6.50 3.49 17.91
N ARG A 174 -7.68 2.86 17.97
CA ARG A 174 -8.52 2.63 16.78
C ARG A 174 -8.90 3.96 16.16
N ARG A 175 -8.85 4.00 14.83
CA ARG A 175 -9.15 5.25 14.13
C ARG A 175 -9.67 4.98 12.72
N GLN A 176 -10.69 5.76 12.33
CA GLN A 176 -11.06 5.89 10.92
C GLN A 176 -9.98 6.68 10.18
N VAL A 177 -9.58 6.17 9.03
CA VAL A 177 -8.55 6.75 8.17
C VAL A 177 -9.06 6.87 6.73
N ASP A 178 -8.39 7.66 5.90
CA ASP A 178 -8.78 7.74 4.49
C ASP A 178 -8.18 6.59 3.66
N ILE A 179 -6.97 6.14 4.01
CA ILE A 179 -6.19 5.17 3.23
C ILE A 179 -5.54 4.18 4.19
N VAL A 180 -5.75 2.89 3.96
CA VAL A 180 -5.01 1.79 4.58
C VAL A 180 -3.89 1.38 3.65
N SER A 181 -2.70 1.09 4.19
CA SER A 181 -1.54 0.66 3.41
C SER A 181 -1.72 -0.74 2.84
N GLY A 182 -1.27 -0.95 1.60
CA GLY A 182 -1.31 -2.25 0.92
C GLY A 182 -0.48 -3.35 1.59
N CYS A 183 0.35 -3.02 2.58
CA CYS A 183 1.18 -4.01 3.26
C CYS A 183 0.41 -4.92 4.25
N PHE A 184 -0.77 -4.47 4.74
CA PHE A 184 -1.67 -5.23 5.60
C PHE A 184 -3.09 -4.70 5.44
N PHE A 185 -3.76 -5.14 4.38
CA PHE A 185 -4.97 -4.54 3.83
C PHE A 185 -6.07 -5.59 3.69
N LEU A 186 -7.10 -5.52 4.54
CA LEU A 186 -8.25 -6.42 4.52
C LEU A 186 -9.44 -5.74 3.86
N ILE A 187 -10.14 -6.46 2.97
CA ILE A 187 -11.33 -5.98 2.25
C ILE A 187 -12.29 -7.15 1.97
N PRO A 188 -13.63 -6.98 2.01
CA PRO A 188 -14.56 -8.00 1.51
C PRO A 188 -14.29 -8.29 0.03
N ARG A 189 -14.27 -9.57 -0.34
CA ARG A 189 -14.01 -10.00 -1.72
C ARG A 189 -15.02 -9.45 -2.72
N ASP A 190 -16.28 -9.35 -2.34
CA ASP A 190 -17.34 -8.77 -3.17
C ASP A 190 -17.10 -7.28 -3.44
N LEU A 191 -16.63 -6.53 -2.45
CA LEU A 191 -16.26 -5.13 -2.63
C LEU A 191 -15.01 -4.98 -3.52
N TRP A 192 -13.99 -5.84 -3.33
CA TRP A 192 -12.82 -5.88 -4.21
C TRP A 192 -13.24 -6.08 -5.67
N GLN A 193 -14.13 -7.05 -5.92
CA GLN A 193 -14.65 -7.35 -7.26
C GLN A 193 -15.50 -6.20 -7.82
N ALA A 194 -16.37 -5.60 -7.00
CA ALA A 194 -17.20 -4.47 -7.41
C ALA A 194 -16.37 -3.24 -7.80
N LEU A 195 -15.23 -3.03 -7.14
CA LEU A 195 -14.27 -1.97 -7.47
C LEU A 195 -13.37 -2.31 -8.67
N GLY A 196 -13.36 -3.58 -9.12
CA GLY A 196 -12.45 -4.06 -10.16
C GLY A 196 -11.00 -4.18 -9.70
N GLY A 197 -10.76 -4.30 -8.40
CA GLY A 197 -9.43 -4.37 -7.81
C GLY A 197 -8.65 -3.06 -7.92
N PHE A 198 -7.33 -3.15 -7.93
CA PHE A 198 -6.44 -2.02 -8.18
C PHE A 198 -6.54 -1.52 -9.62
N ASP A 199 -6.50 -0.21 -9.80
CA ASP A 199 -6.42 0.40 -11.13
C ASP A 199 -5.00 0.25 -11.70
N LEU A 200 -4.90 -0.44 -12.83
CA LEU A 200 -3.63 -0.78 -13.48
C LEU A 200 -2.90 0.41 -14.13
N SER A 201 -3.49 1.60 -14.10
CA SER A 201 -2.75 2.82 -14.45
C SER A 201 -1.65 3.12 -13.43
N PHE A 202 -1.81 2.70 -12.16
CA PHE A 202 -0.75 2.79 -11.15
C PHE A 202 0.22 1.63 -11.34
N VAL A 203 1.45 1.95 -11.71
CA VAL A 203 2.50 0.93 -11.85
C VAL A 203 3.06 0.56 -10.48
N MET A 204 3.25 1.56 -9.60
CA MET A 204 3.69 1.40 -8.23
C MET A 204 3.39 2.68 -7.44
N TYR A 205 2.89 2.53 -6.22
CA TYR A 205 2.39 3.58 -5.32
C TYR A 205 1.08 4.23 -5.76
N GLY A 206 0.19 4.41 -4.82
CA GLY A 206 -1.08 5.10 -4.98
C GLY A 206 -2.25 4.22 -5.38
N GLU A 207 -2.03 2.97 -5.75
CA GLU A 207 -3.06 1.98 -6.06
C GLU A 207 -3.99 1.73 -4.88
N GLU A 208 -3.46 1.55 -3.68
CA GLU A 208 -4.24 1.39 -2.45
C GLU A 208 -4.98 2.68 -2.06
N ALA A 209 -4.33 3.83 -2.30
CA ALA A 209 -4.97 5.12 -2.06
C ALA A 209 -6.15 5.35 -3.01
N ASP A 210 -5.98 5.06 -4.29
CA ASP A 210 -7.05 5.12 -5.29
C ASP A 210 -8.20 4.18 -4.93
N LEU A 211 -7.90 2.94 -4.54
CA LEU A 211 -8.89 1.93 -4.16
C LEU A 211 -9.71 2.39 -2.93
N CYS A 212 -9.05 2.85 -1.86
CA CYS A 212 -9.71 3.36 -0.67
C CYS A 212 -10.61 4.55 -0.99
N LEU A 213 -10.14 5.50 -1.81
CA LEU A 213 -10.91 6.69 -2.18
C LEU A 213 -12.09 6.36 -3.11
N ARG A 214 -11.95 5.36 -4.02
CA ARG A 214 -13.10 4.83 -4.79
C ARG A 214 -14.10 4.12 -3.90
N ALA A 215 -13.64 3.28 -2.98
CA ALA A 215 -14.50 2.58 -2.03
C ALA A 215 -15.30 3.57 -1.15
N ALA A 216 -14.66 4.63 -0.66
CA ALA A 216 -15.32 5.67 0.12
C ALA A 216 -16.37 6.44 -0.71
N ARG A 217 -16.04 6.82 -1.95
CA ARG A 217 -16.91 7.59 -2.83
C ARG A 217 -18.12 6.78 -3.32
N ASP A 218 -17.88 5.54 -3.78
CA ASP A 218 -18.87 4.77 -4.54
C ASP A 218 -19.61 3.75 -3.67
N HIS A 219 -19.01 3.33 -2.56
CA HIS A 219 -19.54 2.30 -1.66
C HIS A 219 -19.65 2.74 -0.21
N GLN A 220 -19.42 4.03 0.11
CA GLN A 220 -19.52 4.60 1.47
C GLN A 220 -18.63 3.85 2.48
N ALA A 221 -17.48 3.35 2.03
CA ALA A 221 -16.49 2.77 2.93
C ALA A 221 -15.89 3.85 3.84
N ALA A 222 -15.65 3.48 5.08
CA ALA A 222 -15.01 4.31 6.09
C ALA A 222 -13.82 3.55 6.67
N PRO A 223 -12.70 3.43 5.93
CA PRO A 223 -11.57 2.59 6.31
C PRO A 223 -11.13 2.82 7.76
N GLU A 224 -10.82 1.76 8.48
CA GLU A 224 -10.39 1.84 9.88
C GLU A 224 -9.12 1.03 10.13
N VAL A 225 -8.34 1.47 11.12
CA VAL A 225 -7.18 0.73 11.59
C VAL A 225 -7.27 0.47 13.08
N THR A 226 -6.73 -0.69 13.50
CA THR A 226 -6.67 -1.10 14.90
C THR A 226 -5.22 -1.25 15.37
N PRO A 227 -4.85 -0.81 16.58
CA PRO A 227 -3.51 -1.00 17.12
C PRO A 227 -3.25 -2.43 17.58
N GLU A 228 -4.30 -3.24 17.78
CA GLU A 228 -4.20 -4.60 18.31
C GLU A 228 -3.69 -5.60 17.25
N ALA A 229 -3.99 -5.40 15.96
CA ALA A 229 -3.47 -6.23 14.87
C ALA A 229 -2.08 -5.72 14.45
N VAL A 230 -1.03 -6.41 14.86
CA VAL A 230 0.35 -5.91 14.72
C VAL A 230 1.17 -6.77 13.77
N ILE A 231 1.84 -6.13 12.83
CA ILE A 231 2.85 -6.77 11.97
C ILE A 231 4.17 -6.01 12.05
N VAL A 232 5.29 -6.71 11.85
CA VAL A 232 6.54 -6.07 11.43
C VAL A 232 6.46 -5.83 9.93
N HIS A 233 6.93 -4.69 9.44
CA HIS A 233 7.09 -4.39 8.02
C HIS A 233 8.45 -3.77 7.81
N TYR A 234 9.38 -4.54 7.25
CA TYR A 234 10.76 -4.13 7.05
C TYR A 234 10.86 -2.92 6.11
N GLY A 235 10.04 -2.91 5.07
CA GLY A 235 9.89 -1.79 4.12
C GLY A 235 11.11 -1.59 3.21
N GLY A 236 10.85 -1.27 1.94
CA GLY A 236 11.89 -0.84 1.01
C GLY A 236 12.84 -1.92 0.49
N ALA A 237 12.58 -3.21 0.76
CA ALA A 237 13.44 -4.32 0.36
C ALA A 237 13.60 -4.46 -1.17
N SER A 238 12.60 -4.05 -1.94
CA SER A 238 12.58 -4.14 -3.39
C SER A 238 13.08 -2.88 -4.13
N GLU A 239 13.35 -1.76 -3.44
CA GLU A 239 13.80 -0.51 -4.06
C GLU A 239 15.08 0.04 -3.45
N THR A 240 16.15 0.02 -4.24
CA THR A 240 17.48 0.47 -3.81
C THR A 240 17.79 1.93 -4.13
N VAL A 241 17.07 2.53 -5.10
CA VAL A 241 17.36 3.90 -5.59
C VAL A 241 16.29 4.89 -5.12
N ARG A 242 16.65 5.72 -4.16
CA ARG A 242 15.74 6.68 -3.50
C ARG A 242 15.13 7.71 -4.45
N SER A 243 15.83 8.12 -5.50
CA SER A 243 15.32 9.06 -6.52
C SER A 243 14.25 8.41 -7.41
N ASP A 244 14.42 7.14 -7.78
CA ASP A 244 13.43 6.39 -8.59
C ASP A 244 12.12 6.20 -7.83
N MET A 245 12.23 5.77 -6.56
CA MET A 245 11.08 5.66 -5.66
C MET A 245 10.31 6.98 -5.58
N MET A 246 11.02 8.10 -5.39
CA MET A 246 10.40 9.42 -5.26
C MET A 246 9.75 9.86 -6.58
N VAL A 247 10.35 9.61 -7.73
CA VAL A 247 9.78 9.93 -9.05
C VAL A 247 8.46 9.17 -9.26
N ARG A 248 8.42 7.87 -8.94
CA ARG A 248 7.19 7.05 -9.01
C ARG A 248 6.11 7.56 -8.05
N LEU A 249 6.48 7.87 -6.81
CA LEU A 249 5.56 8.43 -5.81
C LEU A 249 4.98 9.78 -6.25
N LEU A 250 5.81 10.68 -6.81
CA LEU A 250 5.35 11.96 -7.34
C LEU A 250 4.37 11.77 -8.50
N LYS A 251 4.67 10.82 -9.39
CA LYS A 251 3.81 10.48 -10.52
C LYS A 251 2.44 9.96 -10.05
N ALA A 252 2.44 9.05 -9.09
CA ALA A 252 1.23 8.53 -8.46
C ALA A 252 0.39 9.65 -7.80
N LYS A 253 1.03 10.52 -7.03
CA LYS A 253 0.33 11.63 -6.36
C LYS A 253 -0.29 12.65 -7.32
N ILE A 254 0.35 12.95 -8.45
CA ILE A 254 -0.26 13.76 -9.52
C ILE A 254 -1.50 13.06 -10.07
N THR A 255 -1.44 11.75 -10.30
CA THR A 255 -2.59 10.96 -10.76
C THR A 255 -3.74 10.98 -9.74
N LEU A 256 -3.45 10.86 -8.45
CA LEU A 256 -4.46 10.98 -7.38
C LEU A 256 -5.10 12.37 -7.36
N ILE A 257 -4.34 13.44 -7.57
CA ILE A 257 -4.89 14.81 -7.70
C ILE A 257 -5.87 14.87 -8.87
N ASP A 258 -5.49 14.34 -10.03
CA ASP A 258 -6.33 14.39 -11.24
C ASP A 258 -7.62 13.59 -11.10
N ARG A 259 -7.63 12.54 -10.31
CA ARG A 259 -8.79 11.65 -10.12
C ARG A 259 -9.71 12.07 -8.99
N HIS A 260 -9.12 12.43 -7.85
CA HIS A 260 -9.87 12.56 -6.59
C HIS A 260 -10.09 14.00 -6.12
N PHE A 261 -9.39 14.99 -6.69
CA PHE A 261 -9.67 16.38 -6.37
C PHE A 261 -10.88 16.92 -7.16
N PRO A 262 -11.68 17.85 -6.59
CA PRO A 262 -12.66 18.59 -7.34
C PRO A 262 -12.02 19.26 -8.57
N THR A 263 -12.70 19.24 -9.70
CA THR A 263 -12.12 19.67 -11.00
C THR A 263 -11.53 21.09 -10.91
N TRP A 264 -12.19 22.00 -10.20
CA TRP A 264 -11.72 23.38 -10.04
C TRP A 264 -10.45 23.52 -9.17
N GLN A 265 -10.17 22.55 -8.28
CA GLN A 265 -8.96 22.54 -7.45
C GLN A 265 -7.74 21.93 -8.16
N ARG A 266 -7.94 21.08 -9.16
CA ARG A 266 -6.86 20.30 -9.80
C ARG A 266 -5.70 21.16 -10.32
N PRO A 267 -5.95 22.27 -11.07
CA PRO A 267 -4.85 23.09 -11.57
C PRO A 267 -3.99 23.68 -10.45
N LEU A 268 -4.63 24.18 -9.37
CA LEU A 268 -3.94 24.75 -8.23
C LEU A 268 -3.18 23.68 -7.44
N ALA A 269 -3.82 22.53 -7.16
CA ALA A 269 -3.18 21.42 -6.45
C ALA A 269 -1.96 20.88 -7.22
N ARG A 270 -2.07 20.70 -8.55
CA ARG A 270 -0.94 20.31 -9.40
C ARG A 270 0.19 21.34 -9.38
N GLY A 271 -0.15 22.62 -9.45
CA GLY A 271 0.83 23.71 -9.38
C GLY A 271 1.60 23.69 -8.06
N LEU A 272 0.89 23.67 -6.94
CA LEU A 272 1.48 23.57 -5.60
C LEU A 272 2.34 22.30 -5.47
N PHE A 273 1.81 21.15 -5.89
CA PHE A 273 2.52 19.89 -5.77
C PHE A 273 3.81 19.85 -6.62
N LYS A 274 3.81 20.45 -7.81
CA LYS A 274 5.04 20.61 -8.64
C LYS A 274 6.07 21.50 -7.95
N LEU A 275 5.65 22.52 -7.24
CA LEU A 275 6.54 23.41 -6.50
C LEU A 275 7.20 22.74 -5.28
N TRP A 276 6.63 21.64 -4.77
CA TRP A 276 7.20 20.95 -3.61
C TRP A 276 8.63 20.43 -3.84
N PRO A 277 8.96 19.62 -4.87
CA PRO A 277 10.34 19.21 -5.12
C PRO A 277 11.27 20.39 -5.39
N LEU A 278 10.77 21.46 -6.05
CA LEU A 278 11.53 22.67 -6.29
C LEU A 278 11.88 23.39 -4.98
N SER A 279 10.91 23.55 -4.06
CA SER A 279 11.15 24.17 -2.76
C SER A 279 12.19 23.38 -1.93
N ARG A 280 12.16 22.06 -2.00
CA ARG A 280 13.16 21.18 -1.34
C ARG A 280 14.53 21.30 -1.98
N ARG A 281 14.61 21.37 -3.31
CA ARG A 281 15.87 21.63 -4.03
C ARG A 281 16.49 22.96 -3.59
N VAL A 282 15.70 24.03 -3.58
CA VAL A 282 16.19 25.35 -3.17
C VAL A 282 16.64 25.35 -1.70
N ALA A 283 15.81 24.82 -0.80
CA ALA A 283 16.13 24.76 0.63
C ALA A 283 17.39 23.94 0.90
N SER A 284 17.54 22.76 0.29
CA SER A 284 18.73 21.92 0.47
C SER A 284 20.00 22.51 -0.14
N ALA A 285 19.88 23.27 -1.23
CA ALA A 285 21.02 23.99 -1.81
C ALA A 285 21.47 25.14 -0.90
N VAL A 286 20.53 25.93 -0.35
CA VAL A 286 20.83 27.02 0.59
C VAL A 286 21.47 26.48 1.87
N LEU A 287 20.95 25.37 2.40
CA LEU A 287 21.46 24.73 3.63
C LEU A 287 22.71 23.88 3.39
N ARG A 288 23.20 23.80 2.15
CA ARG A 288 24.35 22.97 1.71
C ARG A 288 24.25 21.52 2.22
N SER A 289 23.04 20.97 2.26
CA SER A 289 22.80 19.60 2.71
C SER A 289 23.07 18.58 1.59
N GLY A 290 23.48 17.36 1.93
CA GLY A 290 23.65 16.25 0.97
C GLY A 290 22.39 15.90 0.20
N ALA A 291 21.21 16.28 0.69
CA ALA A 291 19.92 16.13 0.02
C ALA A 291 19.78 16.99 -1.25
N ALA A 292 20.67 17.99 -1.46
CA ALA A 292 20.64 18.86 -2.63
C ALA A 292 20.80 18.08 -3.94
N SER A 293 21.63 17.02 -3.96
CA SER A 293 21.83 16.17 -5.13
C SER A 293 20.57 15.37 -5.47
N VAL A 294 19.93 14.77 -4.48
CA VAL A 294 18.71 13.94 -4.67
C VAL A 294 17.55 14.79 -5.19
N TRP A 295 17.27 15.94 -4.57
CA TRP A 295 16.22 16.83 -5.04
C TRP A 295 16.55 17.49 -6.38
N GLY A 296 17.84 17.71 -6.67
CA GLY A 296 18.32 18.15 -7.97
C GLY A 296 18.01 17.14 -9.07
N GLU A 297 18.29 15.87 -8.83
CA GLU A 297 18.00 14.77 -9.75
C GLU A 297 16.49 14.60 -9.97
N ILE A 298 15.69 14.57 -8.88
CA ILE A 298 14.22 14.47 -8.96
C ILE A 298 13.65 15.62 -9.80
N TRP A 299 14.15 16.83 -9.61
CA TRP A 299 13.71 17.99 -10.40
C TRP A 299 14.16 17.93 -11.87
N ALA A 300 15.35 17.43 -12.16
CA ALA A 300 15.81 17.21 -13.52
C ALA A 300 14.90 16.22 -14.27
N ARG A 301 14.37 15.23 -13.57
CA ARG A 301 13.46 14.21 -14.09
C ARG A 301 11.97 14.61 -14.03
N ARG A 302 11.65 15.90 -13.87
CA ARG A 302 10.25 16.38 -13.71
C ARG A 302 9.32 15.97 -14.85
N ASP A 303 9.84 15.79 -16.06
CA ASP A 303 9.03 15.40 -17.22
C ASP A 303 8.50 13.95 -17.12
N GLU A 304 9.14 13.12 -16.29
CA GLU A 304 8.69 11.75 -16.02
C GLU A 304 7.47 11.69 -15.09
N TRP A 305 7.29 12.63 -14.16
CA TRP A 305 6.27 12.57 -13.12
C TRP A 305 5.21 13.67 -13.17
N GLN A 306 5.49 14.82 -13.77
CA GLN A 306 4.59 15.98 -13.72
C GLN A 306 3.23 15.79 -14.43
N CYS A 307 3.13 14.79 -15.32
CA CYS A 307 1.89 14.47 -16.04
C CYS A 307 1.07 13.35 -15.36
N GLY A 308 1.61 12.74 -14.31
CA GLY A 308 0.99 11.56 -13.70
C GLY A 308 1.11 10.31 -14.58
N TYR A 309 0.42 9.24 -14.18
CA TYR A 309 0.29 8.04 -14.99
C TYR A 309 -0.73 8.26 -16.11
N PRO A 310 -0.52 7.70 -17.31
CA PRO A 310 -1.51 7.75 -18.37
C PRO A 310 -2.77 6.99 -17.93
N THR A 311 -3.94 7.50 -18.28
CA THR A 311 -5.19 6.76 -18.05
C THR A 311 -5.22 5.57 -18.98
N ILE A 312 -5.18 4.36 -18.43
CA ILE A 312 -5.45 3.15 -19.22
C ILE A 312 -6.97 3.08 -19.36
N VAL A 313 -7.47 3.34 -20.57
CA VAL A 313 -8.86 3.03 -20.92
C VAL A 313 -8.95 1.51 -20.93
N ALA A 314 -9.65 0.93 -19.96
CA ALA A 314 -9.85 -0.51 -19.90
C ALA A 314 -10.58 -0.97 -21.18
N THR A 315 -9.85 -1.49 -22.14
CA THR A 315 -10.42 -2.36 -23.15
C THR A 315 -10.77 -3.67 -22.46
N LYS A 316 -11.94 -4.24 -22.75
CA LYS A 316 -12.44 -5.50 -22.16
C LYS A 316 -11.47 -6.70 -22.27
N GLU A 317 -10.39 -6.56 -23.01
CA GLU A 317 -9.35 -7.58 -23.23
C GLU A 317 -8.21 -7.55 -22.17
N ALA A 318 -8.13 -6.53 -21.31
CA ALA A 318 -7.09 -6.42 -20.29
C ALA A 318 -7.50 -7.04 -18.93
N GLN A 319 -8.69 -7.64 -18.85
CA GLN A 319 -9.23 -8.28 -17.64
C GLN A 319 -9.26 -9.83 -17.74
N ALA A 320 -8.68 -10.39 -18.80
CA ALA A 320 -8.56 -11.83 -18.97
C ALA A 320 -7.16 -12.32 -18.60
#